data_723cdea0bc039bd80b4777b640789068
#
_entry.id   723cdea0bc039bd80b4777b640789068
#
_cell.length_a   1.000
_cell.length_b   1.000
_cell.length_c   1.000
_cell.angle_alpha   90.00
_cell.angle_beta   90.00
_cell.angle_gamma   90.00
#
_symmetry.space_group_name_H-M   'P 1'
#
loop_
_entity.id
_entity.type
_entity.pdbx_description
1 polymer ?
#
loop_
_entity_poly.entity_id
_entity_poly.type
_entity_poly.pdbx_seq_one_letter_code
_entity_poly.pdbx_strand_id
1 'polypeptide(L)'
;MLILYIDPGTGSMLFAILIGVLGAAGFVFRNVIAKVRFMLTGGKGKKEEMKKQPLVIFSDDKRYWKNFEPVCRELDKRGFDVAYMTASEDDPALNNPYEHIHGEFIGAGNKAFYKLNFLNANVVFATTPGLDVYQWKRSKNVDYYVHIAHMPNDITLYRMFGIDYYDAVLLSGDYQIDQVRKLEELRGLPEKELVKVGLPYMDDMAARLAADTETEDKSVKTVLLAPSWGKSAIFARFGGRIITELLKTDYHIIVRPHPQSVSSEKEMLDKLMKEFPDSDRLEWNYDNDNYNVLKRSDVLISDFSGVLFEFSLVYDKPVIYTNTGFDWAEYDQWWLEDELWTFKTLPSLGAELTEESFEQLASIIDECLNDPKYAQNRQTARDETWANYGHGAEAVADYLINKCEELKNKGSNNKEPDKKEAKNKKTKDKKSKRKEEKK
;
A
#
# COMPACT_ATOMS: atom_id res chain seq x y z
N MET A 1 -61.77 30.14 2.23
CA MET A 1 -60.50 29.97 1.50
C MET A 1 -59.39 29.91 2.53
N LEU A 2 -58.99 28.71 2.94
CA LEU A 2 -57.90 28.52 3.89
C LEU A 2 -56.58 28.68 3.13
N ILE A 3 -55.85 29.76 3.40
CA ILE A 3 -54.48 29.94 2.93
C ILE A 3 -53.59 29.17 3.91
N LEU A 4 -53.09 28.04 3.49
CA LEU A 4 -52.04 27.30 4.23
C LEU A 4 -50.74 28.11 4.10
N TYR A 5 -50.41 28.85 5.15
CA TYR A 5 -49.13 29.53 5.26
C TYR A 5 -48.06 28.47 5.70
N ILE A 6 -47.16 28.16 4.78
CA ILE A 6 -45.98 27.34 5.12
C ILE A 6 -44.88 28.29 5.57
N ASP A 7 -44.51 28.22 6.84
CA ASP A 7 -43.38 28.96 7.40
C ASP A 7 -42.08 28.65 6.62
N PRO A 8 -41.23 29.66 6.30
CA PRO A 8 -39.99 29.48 5.53
C PRO A 8 -39.04 28.43 6.11
N GLY A 9 -39.03 28.25 7.44
CA GLY A 9 -38.24 27.19 8.10
C GLY A 9 -38.75 25.78 7.81
N THR A 10 -40.06 25.59 7.84
CA THR A 10 -40.72 24.31 7.52
C THR A 10 -40.59 23.99 6.03
N GLY A 11 -40.61 24.98 5.16
CA GLY A 11 -40.40 24.83 3.72
C GLY A 11 -38.99 24.34 3.37
N SER A 12 -37.97 24.90 4.02
CA SER A 12 -36.57 24.49 3.81
C SER A 12 -36.31 23.08 4.32
N MET A 13 -36.89 22.68 5.45
CA MET A 13 -36.78 21.34 6.00
C MET A 13 -37.47 20.30 5.12
N LEU A 14 -38.67 20.58 4.62
CA LEU A 14 -39.37 19.72 3.65
C LEU A 14 -38.59 19.57 2.35
N PHE A 15 -37.99 20.66 1.86
CA PHE A 15 -37.15 20.62 0.65
C PHE A 15 -35.86 19.77 0.85
N ALA A 16 -35.21 19.88 2.00
CA ALA A 16 -34.04 19.04 2.35
C ALA A 16 -34.42 17.57 2.44
N ILE A 17 -35.57 17.24 3.05
CA ILE A 17 -36.07 15.85 3.11
C ILE A 17 -36.40 15.34 1.71
N LEU A 18 -37.04 16.16 0.87
CA LEU A 18 -37.38 15.78 -0.51
C LEU A 18 -36.14 15.50 -1.35
N ILE A 19 -35.10 16.33 -1.24
CA ILE A 19 -33.81 16.09 -1.91
C ILE A 19 -33.17 14.85 -1.39
N GLY A 20 -33.17 14.57 -0.08
CA GLY A 20 -32.64 13.35 0.53
C GLY A 20 -33.37 12.10 0.01
N VAL A 21 -34.69 12.12 -0.05
CA VAL A 21 -35.53 11.02 -0.57
C VAL A 21 -35.30 10.82 -2.08
N LEU A 22 -35.23 11.89 -2.87
CA LEU A 22 -34.95 11.83 -4.31
C LEU A 22 -33.50 11.31 -4.57
N GLY A 23 -32.51 11.71 -3.74
CA GLY A 23 -31.14 11.22 -3.81
C GLY A 23 -31.07 9.74 -3.49
N ALA A 24 -31.73 9.31 -2.41
CA ALA A 24 -31.79 7.89 -2.03
C ALA A 24 -32.54 7.04 -3.09
N ALA A 25 -33.67 7.54 -3.60
CA ALA A 25 -34.42 6.89 -4.66
C ALA A 25 -33.59 6.81 -5.96
N GLY A 26 -32.88 7.88 -6.35
CA GLY A 26 -31.97 7.89 -7.49
C GLY A 26 -30.83 6.87 -7.35
N PHE A 27 -30.27 6.73 -6.16
CA PHE A 27 -29.22 5.73 -5.86
C PHE A 27 -29.78 4.31 -5.97
N VAL A 28 -30.94 4.02 -5.38
CA VAL A 28 -31.60 2.71 -5.49
C VAL A 28 -31.97 2.40 -6.94
N PHE A 29 -32.54 3.39 -7.68
CA PHE A 29 -32.91 3.23 -9.09
C PHE A 29 -31.69 2.96 -9.99
N ARG A 30 -30.59 3.67 -9.76
CA ARG A 30 -29.33 3.44 -10.45
C ARG A 30 -28.81 2.01 -10.24
N ASN A 31 -28.91 1.49 -9.01
CA ASN A 31 -28.49 0.13 -8.68
C ASN A 31 -29.43 -0.93 -9.30
N VAL A 32 -30.74 -0.64 -9.35
CA VAL A 32 -31.73 -1.53 -10.01
C VAL A 32 -31.50 -1.51 -11.53
N ILE A 33 -31.30 -0.34 -12.15
CA ILE A 33 -30.99 -0.23 -13.58
C ILE A 33 -29.67 -0.92 -13.92
N ALA A 34 -28.64 -0.81 -13.09
CA ALA A 34 -27.37 -1.53 -13.27
C ALA A 34 -27.58 -3.06 -13.22
N LYS A 35 -28.39 -3.55 -12.27
CA LYS A 35 -28.76 -4.98 -12.19
C LYS A 35 -29.60 -5.44 -13.40
N VAL A 36 -30.58 -4.63 -13.82
CA VAL A 36 -31.44 -4.94 -14.97
C VAL A 36 -30.64 -4.87 -16.27
N ARG A 37 -29.75 -3.88 -16.42
CA ARG A 37 -28.84 -3.79 -17.57
C ARG A 37 -27.88 -4.97 -17.64
N PHE A 38 -27.35 -5.42 -16.49
CA PHE A 38 -26.56 -6.64 -16.36
C PHE A 38 -27.36 -7.89 -16.73
N MET A 39 -28.62 -8.00 -16.28
CA MET A 39 -29.51 -9.12 -16.68
C MET A 39 -29.85 -9.08 -18.18
N LEU A 40 -30.05 -7.91 -18.76
CA LEU A 40 -30.42 -7.76 -20.18
C LEU A 40 -29.23 -7.87 -21.13
N THR A 41 -28.02 -7.47 -20.70
CA THR A 41 -26.82 -7.51 -21.54
C THR A 41 -25.93 -8.74 -21.32
N GLY A 42 -26.11 -9.50 -20.23
CA GLY A 42 -25.21 -10.59 -19.85
C GLY A 42 -25.89 -11.91 -19.46
N GLY A 43 -27.21 -11.96 -19.37
CA GLY A 43 -27.91 -13.13 -18.80
C GLY A 43 -27.95 -14.39 -19.65
N LYS A 44 -27.40 -14.42 -20.85
CA LYS A 44 -27.35 -15.60 -21.75
C LYS A 44 -25.98 -15.87 -22.38
N GLY A 45 -24.91 -15.24 -21.88
CA GLY A 45 -23.58 -15.79 -22.08
C GLY A 45 -23.46 -17.07 -21.27
N LYS A 46 -23.05 -18.19 -21.89
CA LYS A 46 -22.65 -19.42 -21.21
C LYS A 46 -21.95 -18.99 -19.89
N LYS A 47 -22.36 -19.58 -18.76
CA LYS A 47 -21.49 -19.66 -17.58
C LYS A 47 -20.27 -20.47 -18.04
N GLU A 48 -19.31 -19.83 -18.67
CA GLU A 48 -17.95 -20.23 -18.50
C GLU A 48 -17.72 -19.99 -17.01
N GLU A 49 -17.63 -21.07 -16.25
CA GLU A 49 -17.05 -21.01 -14.91
C GLU A 49 -15.70 -20.33 -15.12
N MET A 50 -15.62 -19.03 -14.82
CA MET A 50 -14.35 -18.31 -14.91
C MET A 50 -13.37 -19.10 -14.05
N LYS A 51 -12.37 -19.70 -14.70
CA LYS A 51 -11.35 -20.51 -14.05
C LYS A 51 -10.81 -19.69 -12.87
N LYS A 52 -10.88 -20.26 -11.68
CA LYS A 52 -10.40 -19.61 -10.47
C LYS A 52 -8.92 -19.33 -10.61
N GLN A 53 -8.53 -18.06 -10.47
CA GLN A 53 -7.13 -17.65 -10.54
C GLN A 53 -6.36 -18.19 -9.33
N PRO A 54 -5.20 -18.82 -9.49
CA PRO A 54 -4.40 -19.28 -8.34
C PRO A 54 -3.98 -18.10 -7.47
N LEU A 55 -3.39 -17.08 -8.09
CA LEU A 55 -2.88 -15.88 -7.44
C LEU A 55 -3.24 -14.64 -8.27
N VAL A 56 -3.79 -13.64 -7.59
CA VAL A 56 -3.98 -12.30 -8.13
C VAL A 56 -3.13 -11.33 -7.32
N ILE A 57 -2.28 -10.56 -7.97
CA ILE A 57 -1.65 -9.38 -7.39
C ILE A 57 -2.50 -8.17 -7.76
N PHE A 58 -2.86 -7.34 -6.80
CA PHE A 58 -3.57 -6.10 -7.04
C PHE A 58 -2.73 -4.89 -6.66
N SER A 59 -2.59 -3.95 -7.60
CA SER A 59 -1.97 -2.65 -7.41
C SER A 59 -2.97 -1.53 -7.71
N ASP A 60 -3.20 -0.63 -6.77
CA ASP A 60 -4.08 0.52 -6.95
C ASP A 60 -3.38 1.71 -7.62
N ASP A 61 -2.03 1.68 -7.69
CA ASP A 61 -1.24 2.73 -8.34
C ASP A 61 0.08 2.16 -8.88
N LYS A 62 0.50 2.63 -10.06
CA LYS A 62 1.76 2.23 -10.73
C LYS A 62 3.03 2.40 -9.88
N ARG A 63 3.02 3.30 -8.89
CA ARG A 63 4.15 3.51 -7.97
C ARG A 63 4.48 2.28 -7.13
N TYR A 64 3.52 1.36 -6.96
CA TYR A 64 3.73 0.11 -6.22
C TYR A 64 4.35 -1.00 -7.07
N TRP A 65 4.55 -0.81 -8.38
CA TRP A 65 5.26 -1.77 -9.20
C TRP A 65 6.62 -2.13 -8.59
N LYS A 66 7.37 -1.14 -8.11
CA LYS A 66 8.68 -1.37 -7.45
C LYS A 66 8.60 -2.33 -6.25
N ASN A 67 7.46 -2.41 -5.57
CA ASN A 67 7.25 -3.30 -4.44
C ASN A 67 6.90 -4.73 -4.89
N PHE A 68 6.19 -4.86 -6.01
CA PHE A 68 5.75 -6.15 -6.54
C PHE A 68 6.72 -6.77 -7.54
N GLU A 69 7.47 -5.97 -8.28
CA GLU A 69 8.37 -6.45 -9.34
C GLU A 69 9.37 -7.50 -8.86
N PRO A 70 10.09 -7.34 -7.73
CA PRO A 70 11.00 -8.37 -7.24
C PRO A 70 10.29 -9.70 -6.94
N VAL A 71 9.07 -9.64 -6.42
CA VAL A 71 8.23 -10.82 -6.15
C VAL A 71 7.74 -11.44 -7.47
N CYS A 72 7.32 -10.62 -8.43
CA CYS A 72 6.91 -11.09 -9.75
C CYS A 72 8.05 -11.81 -10.47
N ARG A 73 9.25 -11.24 -10.45
CA ARG A 73 10.47 -11.85 -11.00
C ARG A 73 10.77 -13.21 -10.37
N GLU A 74 10.59 -13.33 -9.06
CA GLU A 74 10.84 -14.59 -8.36
C GLU A 74 9.75 -15.64 -8.65
N LEU A 75 8.48 -15.23 -8.74
CA LEU A 75 7.38 -16.10 -9.14
C LEU A 75 7.54 -16.59 -10.59
N ASP A 76 7.96 -15.72 -11.50
CA ASP A 76 8.25 -16.05 -12.91
C ASP A 76 9.36 -17.09 -13.02
N LYS A 77 10.48 -16.92 -12.32
CA LYS A 77 11.58 -17.92 -12.26
C LYS A 77 11.09 -19.31 -11.82
N ARG A 78 10.05 -19.38 -11.00
CA ARG A 78 9.45 -20.62 -10.52
C ARG A 78 8.35 -21.16 -11.43
N GLY A 79 8.07 -20.49 -12.55
CA GLY A 79 7.01 -20.86 -13.49
C GLY A 79 5.61 -20.75 -12.90
N PHE A 80 5.38 -19.82 -11.98
CA PHE A 80 4.11 -19.66 -11.28
C PHE A 80 3.25 -18.57 -11.93
N ASP A 81 2.11 -18.97 -12.52
CA ASP A 81 1.20 -18.05 -13.20
C ASP A 81 0.50 -17.08 -12.23
N VAL A 82 0.58 -15.80 -12.52
CA VAL A 82 0.01 -14.70 -11.73
C VAL A 82 -0.82 -13.78 -12.62
N ALA A 83 -2.03 -13.46 -12.20
CA ALA A 83 -2.80 -12.37 -12.77
C ALA A 83 -2.45 -11.07 -12.02
N TYR A 84 -1.72 -10.16 -12.66
CA TYR A 84 -1.41 -8.85 -12.09
C TYR A 84 -2.45 -7.83 -12.53
N MET A 85 -3.28 -7.36 -11.61
CA MET A 85 -4.38 -6.43 -11.86
C MET A 85 -4.00 -5.04 -11.35
N THR A 86 -4.03 -4.04 -12.22
CA THR A 86 -3.70 -2.66 -11.85
C THR A 86 -4.84 -1.68 -12.12
N ALA A 87 -4.92 -0.65 -11.28
CA ALA A 87 -5.81 0.48 -11.45
C ALA A 87 -5.18 1.66 -12.21
N SER A 88 -3.92 1.53 -12.66
CA SER A 88 -3.19 2.52 -13.45
C SER A 88 -3.03 2.06 -14.89
N GLU A 89 -3.42 2.92 -15.84
CA GLU A 89 -3.38 2.62 -17.28
C GLU A 89 -1.94 2.54 -17.83
N ASP A 90 -1.02 3.22 -17.17
CA ASP A 90 0.40 3.30 -17.51
C ASP A 90 1.30 2.55 -16.50
N ASP A 91 0.76 1.56 -15.81
CA ASP A 91 1.53 0.70 -14.90
C ASP A 91 2.58 -0.10 -15.69
N PRO A 92 3.87 -0.10 -15.30
CA PRO A 92 4.90 -0.91 -15.95
C PRO A 92 4.58 -2.40 -16.00
N ALA A 93 3.80 -2.91 -15.07
CA ALA A 93 3.34 -4.31 -15.07
C ALA A 93 2.59 -4.72 -16.33
N LEU A 94 1.97 -3.77 -17.06
CA LEU A 94 1.23 -4.06 -18.30
C LEU A 94 2.16 -4.44 -19.46
N ASN A 95 3.43 -4.05 -19.40
CA ASN A 95 4.46 -4.33 -20.41
C ASN A 95 5.68 -5.00 -19.78
N ASN A 96 5.49 -5.77 -18.71
CA ASN A 96 6.56 -6.48 -18.03
C ASN A 96 7.19 -7.57 -18.92
N PRO A 97 8.47 -7.96 -18.67
CA PRO A 97 9.17 -8.93 -19.51
C PRO A 97 8.94 -10.40 -19.10
N TYR A 98 8.12 -10.67 -18.10
CA TYR A 98 7.96 -11.99 -17.46
C TYR A 98 6.91 -12.83 -18.18
N GLU A 99 7.21 -14.12 -18.40
CA GLU A 99 6.32 -15.06 -19.12
C GLU A 99 5.06 -15.41 -18.30
N HIS A 100 5.22 -15.56 -16.97
CA HIS A 100 4.16 -16.02 -16.08
C HIS A 100 3.41 -14.88 -15.37
N ILE A 101 3.74 -13.62 -15.63
CA ILE A 101 3.09 -12.45 -15.02
C ILE A 101 2.20 -11.76 -16.06
N HIS A 102 0.89 -11.91 -15.88
CA HIS A 102 -0.12 -11.44 -16.83
C HIS A 102 -0.74 -10.13 -16.36
N GLY A 103 -0.22 -9.00 -16.86
CA GLY A 103 -0.69 -7.65 -16.53
C GLY A 103 -2.05 -7.34 -17.17
N GLU A 104 -3.00 -6.84 -16.37
CA GLU A 104 -4.32 -6.39 -16.82
C GLU A 104 -4.68 -5.03 -16.18
N PHE A 105 -4.98 -4.01 -17.01
CA PHE A 105 -5.61 -2.80 -16.54
C PHE A 105 -7.09 -3.04 -16.29
N ILE A 106 -7.50 -2.96 -15.03
CA ILE A 106 -8.88 -3.26 -14.62
C ILE A 106 -9.79 -2.03 -14.50
N GLY A 107 -9.27 -0.85 -14.85
CA GLY A 107 -9.93 0.45 -14.76
C GLY A 107 -9.46 1.25 -13.56
N ALA A 108 -9.64 2.57 -13.58
CA ALA A 108 -9.22 3.46 -12.51
C ALA A 108 -10.28 3.60 -11.41
N GLY A 109 -9.86 3.76 -10.15
CA GLY A 109 -10.69 4.07 -9.00
C GLY A 109 -11.83 3.06 -8.79
N ASN A 110 -13.05 3.57 -8.68
CA ASN A 110 -14.24 2.72 -8.40
C ASN A 110 -14.51 1.63 -9.43
N LYS A 111 -14.00 1.75 -10.68
CA LYS A 111 -14.15 0.70 -11.71
C LYS A 111 -13.29 -0.52 -11.36
N ALA A 112 -12.06 -0.29 -10.89
CA ALA A 112 -11.18 -1.36 -10.44
C ALA A 112 -11.80 -2.11 -9.26
N PHE A 113 -12.23 -1.39 -8.23
CA PHE A 113 -12.86 -2.00 -7.05
C PHE A 113 -14.13 -2.77 -7.40
N TYR A 114 -14.93 -2.32 -8.36
CA TYR A 114 -16.09 -3.07 -8.82
C TYR A 114 -15.69 -4.44 -9.39
N LYS A 115 -14.65 -4.52 -10.23
CA LYS A 115 -14.14 -5.80 -10.76
C LYS A 115 -13.62 -6.71 -9.64
N LEU A 116 -12.84 -6.17 -8.70
CA LEU A 116 -12.29 -6.91 -7.56
C LEU A 116 -13.36 -7.48 -6.63
N ASN A 117 -14.49 -6.79 -6.46
CA ASN A 117 -15.61 -7.25 -5.63
C ASN A 117 -16.29 -8.53 -6.18
N PHE A 118 -16.04 -8.88 -7.42
CA PHE A 118 -16.54 -10.11 -8.09
C PHE A 118 -15.42 -11.05 -8.53
N LEU A 119 -14.21 -10.81 -8.09
CA LEU A 119 -13.03 -11.61 -8.42
C LEU A 119 -13.21 -13.07 -7.99
N ASN A 120 -12.68 -14.02 -8.78
CA ASN A 120 -12.62 -15.45 -8.46
C ASN A 120 -11.14 -15.88 -8.40
N ALA A 121 -10.60 -16.04 -7.19
CA ALA A 121 -9.20 -16.38 -6.96
C ALA A 121 -9.01 -17.23 -5.69
N ASN A 122 -7.91 -17.98 -5.61
CA ASN A 122 -7.54 -18.59 -4.34
C ASN A 122 -6.91 -17.55 -3.43
N VAL A 123 -5.89 -16.83 -3.90
CA VAL A 123 -5.20 -15.79 -3.14
C VAL A 123 -5.25 -14.47 -3.87
N VAL A 124 -5.54 -13.38 -3.12
CA VAL A 124 -5.33 -12.01 -3.56
C VAL A 124 -4.24 -11.40 -2.69
N PHE A 125 -3.20 -10.90 -3.33
CA PHE A 125 -2.04 -10.27 -2.71
C PHE A 125 -1.99 -8.78 -3.07
N ALA A 126 -1.89 -7.89 -2.08
CA ALA A 126 -1.94 -6.45 -2.29
C ALA A 126 -1.17 -5.70 -1.20
N THR A 127 -0.81 -4.45 -1.51
CA THR A 127 -0.30 -3.48 -0.52
C THR A 127 -1.29 -2.35 -0.23
N THR A 128 -2.46 -2.37 -0.86
CA THR A 128 -3.53 -1.39 -0.69
C THR A 128 -4.26 -1.62 0.63
N PRO A 129 -4.28 -0.68 1.59
CA PRO A 129 -5.04 -0.83 2.83
C PRO A 129 -6.54 -0.62 2.62
N GLY A 130 -7.36 -0.98 3.61
CA GLY A 130 -8.79 -0.67 3.65
C GLY A 130 -9.69 -1.65 2.90
N LEU A 131 -9.23 -2.89 2.70
CA LEU A 131 -10.08 -3.99 2.23
C LEU A 131 -11.32 -4.11 3.13
N ASP A 132 -12.50 -4.20 2.52
CA ASP A 132 -13.84 -4.29 3.14
C ASP A 132 -14.27 -3.07 3.99
N VAL A 133 -13.39 -2.10 4.16
CA VAL A 133 -13.67 -0.82 4.84
C VAL A 133 -14.33 0.16 3.87
N TYR A 134 -13.70 0.38 2.73
CA TYR A 134 -14.13 1.37 1.73
C TYR A 134 -14.85 0.72 0.54
N GLN A 135 -14.52 1.13 -0.69
CA GLN A 135 -15.14 0.65 -1.93
C GLN A 135 -14.69 -0.75 -2.33
N TRP A 136 -13.48 -1.14 -1.98
CA TRP A 136 -12.99 -2.48 -2.21
C TRP A 136 -13.55 -3.45 -1.16
N LYS A 137 -14.49 -4.30 -1.60
CA LYS A 137 -15.12 -5.31 -0.73
C LYS A 137 -14.51 -6.68 -0.97
N ARG A 138 -14.48 -7.51 0.07
CA ARG A 138 -14.09 -8.91 -0.07
C ARG A 138 -15.03 -9.64 -1.03
N SER A 139 -14.49 -10.25 -2.09
CA SER A 139 -15.28 -11.14 -2.95
C SER A 139 -15.56 -12.47 -2.25
N LYS A 140 -16.79 -12.93 -2.38
CA LYS A 140 -17.20 -14.26 -1.86
C LYS A 140 -16.52 -15.44 -2.57
N ASN A 141 -15.89 -15.19 -3.72
CA ASN A 141 -15.22 -16.19 -4.54
C ASN A 141 -13.69 -16.13 -4.41
N VAL A 142 -13.17 -15.32 -3.48
CA VAL A 142 -11.76 -15.29 -3.10
C VAL A 142 -11.60 -15.99 -1.76
N ASP A 143 -10.68 -16.95 -1.70
CA ASP A 143 -10.49 -17.75 -0.49
C ASP A 143 -9.65 -17.04 0.56
N TYR A 144 -8.64 -16.23 0.14
CA TYR A 144 -7.66 -15.68 1.04
C TYR A 144 -7.08 -14.35 0.56
N TYR A 145 -6.96 -13.37 1.46
CA TYR A 145 -6.41 -12.05 1.19
C TYR A 145 -5.13 -11.83 1.98
N VAL A 146 -4.06 -11.49 1.29
CA VAL A 146 -2.73 -11.25 1.85
C VAL A 146 -2.34 -9.80 1.64
N HIS A 147 -1.98 -9.11 2.71
CA HIS A 147 -1.40 -7.77 2.65
C HIS A 147 0.11 -7.82 2.83
N ILE A 148 0.86 -6.95 2.17
CA ILE A 148 2.28 -6.72 2.41
C ILE A 148 2.52 -5.27 2.80
N ALA A 149 3.28 -5.06 3.88
CA ALA A 149 3.80 -3.73 4.21
C ALA A 149 4.77 -3.28 3.10
N HIS A 150 4.54 -2.08 2.56
CA HIS A 150 5.32 -1.56 1.44
C HIS A 150 6.43 -0.60 1.90
N MET A 151 6.66 -0.47 3.18
CA MET A 151 7.73 0.34 3.78
C MET A 151 7.98 -0.12 5.22
N PRO A 152 9.16 0.23 5.80
CA PRO A 152 9.52 -0.20 7.16
C PRO A 152 8.84 0.60 8.28
N ASN A 153 7.96 1.53 7.95
CA ASN A 153 7.21 2.28 8.96
C ASN A 153 6.26 1.37 9.74
N ASP A 154 5.79 1.89 10.87
CA ASP A 154 4.77 1.22 11.66
C ASP A 154 3.53 0.91 10.84
N ILE A 155 2.99 -0.29 10.97
CA ILE A 155 1.79 -0.73 10.26
C ILE A 155 0.55 0.07 10.69
N THR A 156 0.59 0.63 11.88
CA THR A 156 -0.46 1.48 12.46
C THR A 156 -0.51 2.89 11.88
N LEU A 157 0.43 3.25 11.00
CA LEU A 157 0.36 4.47 10.19
C LEU A 157 -0.58 4.34 8.99
N TYR A 158 -1.25 3.22 8.82
CA TYR A 158 -2.40 3.14 7.91
C TYR A 158 -3.62 3.84 8.51
N ARG A 159 -4.50 4.34 7.64
CA ARG A 159 -5.79 4.86 8.05
C ARG A 159 -6.60 3.78 8.75
N MET A 160 -7.50 4.20 9.65
CA MET A 160 -8.34 3.34 10.48
C MET A 160 -8.85 2.11 9.74
N PHE A 161 -8.64 0.94 10.37
CA PHE A 161 -9.06 -0.39 9.90
C PHE A 161 -8.33 -0.85 8.62
N GLY A 162 -7.12 -0.30 8.37
CA GLY A 162 -6.40 -0.52 7.12
C GLY A 162 -6.14 -1.98 6.77
N ILE A 163 -5.87 -2.82 7.78
CA ILE A 163 -5.55 -4.26 7.61
C ILE A 163 -6.56 -5.20 8.24
N ASP A 164 -7.64 -4.70 8.84
CA ASP A 164 -8.54 -5.48 9.71
C ASP A 164 -9.14 -6.71 9.00
N TYR A 165 -9.44 -6.60 7.73
CA TYR A 165 -10.12 -7.63 6.95
C TYR A 165 -9.21 -8.46 6.05
N TYR A 166 -7.89 -8.36 6.22
CA TYR A 166 -6.94 -9.28 5.61
C TYR A 166 -6.84 -10.57 6.42
N ASP A 167 -6.57 -11.69 5.76
CA ASP A 167 -6.39 -12.99 6.40
C ASP A 167 -4.93 -13.18 6.84
N ALA A 168 -3.99 -12.59 6.10
CA ALA A 168 -2.57 -12.57 6.44
C ALA A 168 -1.95 -11.21 6.19
N VAL A 169 -0.89 -10.89 6.94
CA VAL A 169 -0.05 -9.70 6.73
C VAL A 169 1.41 -10.12 6.70
N LEU A 170 2.09 -9.76 5.61
CA LEU A 170 3.52 -9.94 5.42
C LEU A 170 4.24 -8.67 5.88
N LEU A 171 5.18 -8.81 6.80
CA LEU A 171 5.75 -7.74 7.60
C LEU A 171 7.28 -7.72 7.49
N SER A 172 7.89 -6.62 7.89
CA SER A 172 9.32 -6.40 7.82
C SER A 172 10.05 -6.62 9.15
N GLY A 173 9.39 -6.40 10.31
CA GLY A 173 10.00 -6.50 11.64
C GLY A 173 9.01 -6.91 12.73
N ASP A 174 9.53 -7.24 13.92
CA ASP A 174 8.73 -7.73 15.06
C ASP A 174 7.81 -6.66 15.63
N TYR A 175 8.23 -5.38 15.64
CA TYR A 175 7.38 -4.28 16.12
C TYR A 175 6.04 -4.19 15.36
N GLN A 176 6.03 -4.50 14.06
CA GLN A 176 4.80 -4.52 13.28
C GLN A 176 3.89 -5.69 13.68
N ILE A 177 4.48 -6.84 14.05
CA ILE A 177 3.71 -7.99 14.57
C ILE A 177 3.02 -7.59 15.88
N ASP A 178 3.76 -6.99 16.80
CA ASP A 178 3.22 -6.57 18.11
C ASP A 178 2.06 -5.57 17.92
N GLN A 179 2.20 -4.63 17.00
CA GLN A 179 1.14 -3.67 16.67
C GLN A 179 -0.13 -4.34 16.14
N VAL A 180 0.01 -5.29 15.21
CA VAL A 180 -1.15 -6.02 14.66
C VAL A 180 -1.83 -6.82 15.75
N ARG A 181 -1.09 -7.54 16.60
CA ARG A 181 -1.66 -8.31 17.73
C ARG A 181 -2.42 -7.44 18.72
N LYS A 182 -1.88 -6.27 19.06
CA LYS A 182 -2.58 -5.30 19.91
C LYS A 182 -3.87 -4.78 19.28
N LEU A 183 -3.87 -4.45 17.99
CA LEU A 183 -5.07 -4.04 17.27
C LEU A 183 -6.13 -5.15 17.23
N GLU A 184 -5.73 -6.40 17.01
CA GLU A 184 -6.63 -7.56 17.05
C GLU A 184 -7.29 -7.71 18.42
N GLU A 185 -6.51 -7.62 19.49
CA GLU A 185 -7.02 -7.69 20.86
C GLU A 185 -8.00 -6.55 21.17
N LEU A 186 -7.60 -5.30 20.92
CA LEU A 186 -8.40 -4.12 21.23
C LEU A 186 -9.73 -4.05 20.45
N ARG A 187 -9.74 -4.59 19.22
CA ARG A 187 -10.90 -4.57 18.33
C ARG A 187 -11.70 -5.88 18.33
N GLY A 188 -11.22 -6.91 19.06
CA GLY A 188 -11.85 -8.23 19.07
C GLY A 188 -11.87 -8.91 17.70
N LEU A 189 -10.79 -8.73 16.92
CA LEU A 189 -10.65 -9.30 15.57
C LEU A 189 -10.10 -10.74 15.67
N PRO A 190 -10.38 -11.58 14.66
CA PRO A 190 -9.72 -12.87 14.56
C PRO A 190 -8.22 -12.67 14.29
N GLU A 191 -7.41 -13.57 14.86
CA GLU A 191 -5.97 -13.56 14.60
C GLU A 191 -5.65 -13.79 13.13
N LYS A 192 -4.81 -12.92 12.57
CA LYS A 192 -4.26 -13.03 11.22
C LYS A 192 -3.02 -13.89 11.21
N GLU A 193 -2.73 -14.49 10.07
CA GLU A 193 -1.41 -15.07 9.83
C GLU A 193 -0.39 -13.93 9.62
N LEU A 194 0.62 -13.85 10.49
CA LEU A 194 1.66 -12.81 10.42
C LEU A 194 3.01 -13.46 10.10
N VAL A 195 3.65 -12.99 9.03
CA VAL A 195 4.89 -13.57 8.53
C VAL A 195 5.92 -12.47 8.28
N LYS A 196 7.11 -12.62 8.87
CA LYS A 196 8.24 -11.72 8.57
C LYS A 196 8.89 -12.15 7.25
N VAL A 197 8.72 -11.33 6.23
CA VAL A 197 9.29 -11.55 4.89
C VAL A 197 10.35 -10.53 4.51
N GLY A 198 10.44 -9.40 5.21
CA GLY A 198 11.34 -8.30 4.89
C GLY A 198 10.73 -7.33 3.87
N LEU A 199 11.60 -6.68 3.12
CA LEU A 199 11.27 -5.58 2.21
C LEU A 199 11.86 -5.85 0.81
N PRO A 200 11.15 -6.61 -0.05
CA PRO A 200 11.67 -7.02 -1.36
C PRO A 200 12.18 -5.88 -2.23
N TYR A 201 11.51 -4.71 -2.21
CA TYR A 201 11.93 -3.56 -3.00
C TYR A 201 13.22 -2.91 -2.46
N MET A 202 13.46 -2.96 -1.13
CA MET A 202 14.71 -2.48 -0.55
C MET A 202 15.87 -3.44 -0.84
N ASP A 203 15.61 -4.74 -0.88
CA ASP A 203 16.59 -5.75 -1.31
C ASP A 203 17.03 -5.50 -2.75
N ASP A 204 16.08 -5.23 -3.65
CA ASP A 204 16.36 -4.91 -5.05
C ASP A 204 17.14 -3.60 -5.18
N MET A 205 16.76 -2.57 -4.43
CA MET A 205 17.46 -1.29 -4.37
C MET A 205 18.90 -1.46 -3.85
N ALA A 206 19.11 -2.27 -2.81
CA ALA A 206 20.43 -2.56 -2.26
C ALA A 206 21.30 -3.36 -3.25
N ALA A 207 20.72 -4.35 -3.93
CA ALA A 207 21.40 -5.13 -4.96
C ALA A 207 21.80 -4.24 -6.15
N ARG A 208 20.93 -3.35 -6.59
CA ARG A 208 21.21 -2.36 -7.64
C ARG A 208 22.33 -1.42 -7.22
N LEU A 209 22.32 -0.93 -5.97
CA LEU A 209 23.38 -0.06 -5.44
C LEU A 209 24.71 -0.79 -5.36
N ALA A 210 24.75 -2.06 -4.95
CA ALA A 210 25.95 -2.85 -4.88
C ALA A 210 26.55 -3.16 -6.27
N ALA A 211 25.73 -3.27 -7.30
CA ALA A 211 26.16 -3.49 -8.67
C ALA A 211 26.56 -2.19 -9.39
N ASP A 212 26.22 -1.04 -8.85
CA ASP A 212 26.49 0.26 -9.46
C ASP A 212 27.95 0.68 -9.21
N THR A 213 28.73 0.81 -10.29
CA THR A 213 30.13 1.21 -10.25
C THR A 213 30.36 2.68 -10.55
N GLU A 214 29.29 3.43 -10.87
CA GLU A 214 29.41 4.86 -11.15
C GLU A 214 29.67 5.63 -9.86
N THR A 215 30.83 6.26 -9.79
CA THR A 215 31.17 7.21 -8.72
C THR A 215 30.97 8.63 -9.22
N GLU A 216 30.10 9.38 -8.58
CA GLU A 216 30.00 10.82 -8.85
C GLU A 216 31.10 11.55 -8.06
N ASP A 217 32.02 12.17 -8.80
CA ASP A 217 32.98 13.11 -8.18
C ASP A 217 32.27 14.44 -7.94
N LYS A 218 31.90 14.68 -6.68
CA LYS A 218 31.17 15.88 -6.27
C LYS A 218 32.08 16.85 -5.56
N SER A 219 32.26 18.01 -6.15
CA SER A 219 32.90 19.14 -5.49
C SER A 219 32.00 19.78 -4.42
N VAL A 220 30.69 19.64 -4.52
CA VAL A 220 29.69 20.22 -3.60
C VAL A 220 28.76 19.13 -3.08
N LYS A 221 28.52 19.13 -1.77
CA LYS A 221 27.57 18.22 -1.13
C LYS A 221 26.13 18.56 -1.52
N THR A 222 25.28 17.52 -1.59
CA THR A 222 23.89 17.63 -2.00
C THR A 222 22.94 17.29 -0.85
N VAL A 223 22.04 18.20 -0.57
CA VAL A 223 20.95 18.04 0.40
C VAL A 223 19.66 17.73 -0.34
N LEU A 224 19.02 16.63 -0.02
CA LEU A 224 17.70 16.26 -0.52
C LEU A 224 16.63 16.66 0.48
N LEU A 225 15.72 17.55 0.11
CA LEU A 225 14.51 17.87 0.84
C LEU A 225 13.33 17.07 0.25
N ALA A 226 12.91 16.01 0.93
CA ALA A 226 11.84 15.11 0.47
C ALA A 226 10.74 14.99 1.54
N PRO A 227 9.88 16.01 1.66
CA PRO A 227 8.78 16.02 2.63
C PRO A 227 7.71 14.98 2.29
N SER A 228 6.95 14.55 3.31
CA SER A 228 5.68 13.88 3.16
C SER A 228 4.59 14.83 2.63
N TRP A 229 3.33 14.45 2.74
CA TRP A 229 2.18 15.24 2.30
C TRP A 229 1.14 15.37 3.44
N GLY A 230 0.20 16.31 3.27
CA GLY A 230 -0.84 16.57 4.24
C GLY A 230 -0.48 17.63 5.29
N LYS A 231 -1.39 17.87 6.20
CA LYS A 231 -1.36 18.99 7.16
C LYS A 231 -0.14 18.98 8.11
N SER A 232 0.39 17.80 8.39
CA SER A 232 1.56 17.62 9.27
C SER A 232 2.90 17.63 8.54
N ALA A 233 2.91 17.70 7.20
CA ALA A 233 4.13 17.69 6.40
C ALA A 233 4.90 19.02 6.48
N ILE A 234 6.20 18.97 6.19
CA ILE A 234 7.13 20.11 6.23
C ILE A 234 6.56 21.33 5.50
N PHE A 235 6.10 21.18 4.26
CA PHE A 235 5.62 22.32 3.48
C PHE A 235 4.32 22.92 4.00
N ALA A 236 3.44 22.11 4.57
CA ALA A 236 2.22 22.60 5.19
C ALA A 236 2.48 23.36 6.48
N ARG A 237 3.52 22.97 7.23
CA ARG A 237 3.89 23.58 8.53
C ARG A 237 4.80 24.78 8.38
N PHE A 238 5.81 24.68 7.53
CA PHE A 238 6.90 25.66 7.46
C PHE A 238 6.98 26.42 6.13
N GLY A 239 6.14 26.02 5.14
CA GLY A 239 6.14 26.65 3.81
C GLY A 239 7.51 26.62 3.16
N GLY A 240 7.88 27.72 2.49
CA GLY A 240 9.17 27.89 1.84
C GLY A 240 10.33 28.26 2.79
N ARG A 241 10.10 28.44 4.10
CA ARG A 241 11.14 28.86 5.05
C ARG A 241 12.32 27.90 5.05
N ILE A 242 12.08 26.57 4.98
CA ILE A 242 13.16 25.59 4.95
C ILE A 242 14.03 25.72 3.68
N ILE A 243 13.43 26.02 2.52
CA ILE A 243 14.17 26.25 1.28
C ILE A 243 14.99 27.54 1.40
N THR A 244 14.42 28.59 2.00
CA THR A 244 15.14 29.84 2.27
C THR A 244 16.39 29.61 3.11
N GLU A 245 16.30 28.82 4.18
CA GLU A 245 17.47 28.53 5.04
C GLU A 245 18.48 27.64 4.31
N LEU A 246 18.06 26.65 3.55
CA LEU A 246 18.94 25.82 2.73
C LEU A 246 19.71 26.66 1.69
N LEU A 247 19.08 27.63 1.05
CA LEU A 247 19.73 28.52 0.07
C LEU A 247 20.80 29.45 0.68
N LYS A 248 20.86 29.60 2.00
CA LYS A 248 21.95 30.32 2.71
C LYS A 248 23.20 29.45 2.88
N THR A 249 23.11 28.14 2.69
CA THR A 249 24.22 27.18 2.75
C THR A 249 24.97 27.12 1.42
N ASP A 250 26.12 26.46 1.35
CA ASP A 250 26.88 26.24 0.12
C ASP A 250 26.51 24.88 -0.57
N TYR A 251 25.50 24.18 -0.09
CA TYR A 251 25.07 22.89 -0.63
C TYR A 251 24.28 23.05 -1.94
N HIS A 252 24.32 22.02 -2.77
CA HIS A 252 23.33 21.83 -3.83
C HIS A 252 22.04 21.26 -3.20
N ILE A 253 20.89 21.79 -3.57
CA ILE A 253 19.61 21.48 -2.97
C ILE A 253 18.72 20.78 -4.00
N ILE A 254 18.20 19.61 -3.66
CA ILE A 254 17.18 18.95 -4.44
C ILE A 254 15.89 18.95 -3.61
N VAL A 255 14.83 19.49 -4.18
CA VAL A 255 13.49 19.43 -3.58
C VAL A 255 12.69 18.37 -4.32
N ARG A 256 12.26 17.34 -3.61
CA ARG A 256 11.47 16.25 -4.16
C ARG A 256 10.13 16.14 -3.41
N PRO A 257 9.06 16.78 -3.90
CA PRO A 257 7.75 16.66 -3.30
C PRO A 257 7.23 15.23 -3.34
N HIS A 258 6.44 14.86 -2.34
CA HIS A 258 5.76 13.58 -2.34
C HIS A 258 4.83 13.45 -3.57
N PRO A 259 4.75 12.29 -4.24
CA PRO A 259 3.89 12.14 -5.42
C PRO A 259 2.42 12.50 -5.18
N GLN A 260 1.91 12.27 -3.95
CA GLN A 260 0.56 12.68 -3.58
C GLN A 260 0.39 14.20 -3.54
N SER A 261 1.41 14.97 -3.12
CA SER A 261 1.36 16.43 -3.11
C SER A 261 1.15 17.01 -4.49
N VAL A 262 1.70 16.38 -5.54
CA VAL A 262 1.55 16.82 -6.94
C VAL A 262 0.07 16.86 -7.36
N SER A 263 -0.75 15.94 -6.82
CA SER A 263 -2.17 15.87 -7.13
C SER A 263 -3.05 16.60 -6.12
N SER A 264 -2.76 16.47 -4.81
CA SER A 264 -3.64 16.99 -3.74
C SER A 264 -3.24 18.38 -3.23
N GLU A 265 -2.00 18.83 -3.46
CA GLU A 265 -1.44 20.08 -2.92
C GLU A 265 -0.82 20.96 -4.03
N LYS A 266 -1.34 20.82 -5.24
CA LYS A 266 -0.79 21.46 -6.44
C LYS A 266 -0.63 22.97 -6.29
N GLU A 267 -1.61 23.68 -5.76
CA GLU A 267 -1.55 25.13 -5.60
C GLU A 267 -0.39 25.58 -4.67
N MET A 268 -0.16 24.81 -3.61
CA MET A 268 0.97 25.07 -2.69
C MET A 268 2.31 24.85 -3.41
N LEU A 269 2.45 23.74 -4.14
CA LEU A 269 3.68 23.44 -4.89
C LEU A 269 3.93 24.48 -5.99
N ASP A 270 2.92 24.84 -6.79
CA ASP A 270 3.04 25.87 -7.84
C ASP A 270 3.51 27.23 -7.25
N LYS A 271 3.02 27.58 -6.05
CA LYS A 271 3.50 28.79 -5.33
C LYS A 271 4.94 28.68 -4.91
N LEU A 272 5.35 27.54 -4.31
CA LEU A 272 6.73 27.33 -3.88
C LEU A 272 7.70 27.33 -5.06
N MET A 273 7.36 26.65 -6.17
CA MET A 273 8.19 26.62 -7.38
C MET A 273 8.32 28.01 -8.03
N LYS A 274 7.29 28.84 -7.95
CA LYS A 274 7.36 30.23 -8.44
C LYS A 274 8.26 31.10 -7.54
N GLU A 275 8.22 30.87 -6.24
CA GLU A 275 9.05 31.60 -5.25
C GLU A 275 10.51 31.15 -5.31
N PHE A 276 10.73 29.85 -5.52
CA PHE A 276 12.04 29.20 -5.58
C PHE A 276 12.21 28.44 -6.89
N PRO A 277 12.44 29.10 -8.02
CA PRO A 277 12.63 28.46 -9.31
C PRO A 277 13.94 27.65 -9.34
N ASP A 278 14.00 26.69 -10.29
CA ASP A 278 15.26 25.97 -10.57
C ASP A 278 16.42 26.96 -10.83
N SER A 279 17.58 26.58 -10.33
CA SER A 279 18.81 27.35 -10.46
C SER A 279 20.04 26.43 -10.41
N ASP A 280 21.25 26.97 -10.54
CA ASP A 280 22.49 26.18 -10.41
C ASP A 280 22.62 25.48 -9.04
N ARG A 281 21.84 25.93 -8.03
CA ARG A 281 21.90 25.43 -6.65
C ARG A 281 20.62 24.77 -6.16
N LEU A 282 19.52 24.90 -6.88
CA LEU A 282 18.21 24.34 -6.51
C LEU A 282 17.61 23.60 -7.69
N GLU A 283 17.27 22.35 -7.49
CA GLU A 283 16.58 21.49 -8.44
C GLU A 283 15.23 21.00 -7.87
N TRP A 284 14.17 21.05 -8.67
CA TRP A 284 12.91 20.37 -8.37
C TRP A 284 12.88 19.02 -9.07
N ASN A 285 12.83 17.92 -8.30
CA ASN A 285 12.90 16.56 -8.83
C ASN A 285 11.53 15.87 -8.79
N TYR A 286 11.12 15.32 -9.93
CA TYR A 286 9.85 14.61 -10.14
C TYR A 286 10.02 13.24 -10.78
N ASP A 287 11.21 12.64 -10.73
CA ASP A 287 11.47 11.33 -11.29
C ASP A 287 10.52 10.28 -10.71
N ASN A 288 10.08 9.32 -11.52
CA ASN A 288 9.23 8.22 -11.04
C ASN A 288 9.99 7.29 -10.08
N ASP A 289 11.28 7.04 -10.37
CA ASP A 289 12.19 6.26 -9.54
C ASP A 289 13.02 7.21 -8.66
N ASN A 290 13.10 6.91 -7.36
CA ASN A 290 13.90 7.68 -6.42
C ASN A 290 15.37 7.22 -6.32
N TYR A 291 15.76 6.13 -7.01
CA TYR A 291 17.10 5.54 -6.89
C TYR A 291 18.22 6.55 -7.13
N ASN A 292 18.21 7.24 -8.26
CA ASN A 292 19.28 8.16 -8.64
C ASN A 292 19.34 9.39 -7.72
N VAL A 293 18.20 9.95 -7.33
CA VAL A 293 18.16 11.12 -6.46
C VAL A 293 18.66 10.77 -5.06
N LEU A 294 18.34 9.59 -4.54
CA LEU A 294 18.86 9.11 -3.26
C LEU A 294 20.37 8.80 -3.35
N LYS A 295 20.82 8.16 -4.45
CA LYS A 295 22.23 7.85 -4.68
C LYS A 295 23.09 9.12 -4.68
N ARG A 296 22.68 10.16 -5.41
CA ARG A 296 23.45 11.40 -5.57
C ARG A 296 23.31 12.40 -4.41
N SER A 297 22.44 12.17 -3.44
CA SER A 297 22.29 13.02 -2.26
C SER A 297 23.20 12.56 -1.12
N ASP A 298 23.72 13.47 -0.32
CA ASP A 298 24.62 13.18 0.81
C ASP A 298 23.89 13.16 2.15
N VAL A 299 22.83 13.95 2.29
CA VAL A 299 21.95 13.99 3.47
C VAL A 299 20.50 14.20 3.01
N LEU A 300 19.57 13.60 3.72
CA LEU A 300 18.13 13.74 3.45
C LEU A 300 17.47 14.52 4.60
N ILE A 301 16.68 15.53 4.26
CA ILE A 301 15.77 16.20 5.20
C ILE A 301 14.33 15.77 4.85
N SER A 302 13.63 15.22 5.83
CA SER A 302 12.23 14.80 5.68
C SER A 302 11.49 14.91 7.02
N ASP A 303 10.26 14.44 7.07
CA ASP A 303 9.43 14.41 8.28
C ASP A 303 9.19 12.97 8.77
N PHE A 304 8.07 12.35 8.41
CA PHE A 304 7.70 10.96 8.77
C PHE A 304 7.59 10.04 7.55
N SER A 305 8.13 10.46 6.41
CA SER A 305 8.08 9.70 5.15
C SER A 305 8.95 8.44 5.21
N GLY A 306 8.48 7.35 4.60
CA GLY A 306 9.25 6.11 4.46
C GLY A 306 10.59 6.26 3.73
N VAL A 307 10.76 7.31 2.93
CA VAL A 307 12.02 7.62 2.23
C VAL A 307 13.20 7.85 3.19
N LEU A 308 12.94 8.26 4.44
CA LEU A 308 13.98 8.37 5.48
C LEU A 308 14.68 7.02 5.71
N PHE A 309 13.88 5.95 5.78
CA PHE A 309 14.42 4.61 5.98
C PHE A 309 15.05 4.04 4.70
N GLU A 310 14.47 4.30 3.52
CA GLU A 310 15.13 3.94 2.25
C GLU A 310 16.52 4.59 2.18
N PHE A 311 16.63 5.88 2.45
CA PHE A 311 17.89 6.63 2.41
C PHE A 311 18.88 6.16 3.47
N SER A 312 18.42 6.02 4.70
CA SER A 312 19.28 5.65 5.82
C SER A 312 19.73 4.19 5.76
N LEU A 313 18.81 3.25 5.47
CA LEU A 313 19.10 1.83 5.60
C LEU A 313 19.70 1.22 4.33
N VAL A 314 19.31 1.70 3.12
CA VAL A 314 19.86 1.18 1.85
C VAL A 314 21.15 1.90 1.48
N TYR A 315 21.13 3.23 1.49
CA TYR A 315 22.30 4.03 1.05
C TYR A 315 23.31 4.30 2.15
N ASP A 316 23.01 3.91 3.39
CA ASP A 316 23.85 4.11 4.58
C ASP A 316 24.24 5.58 4.84
N LYS A 317 23.29 6.48 4.64
CA LYS A 317 23.50 7.93 4.74
C LYS A 317 22.66 8.54 5.86
N PRO A 318 23.13 9.69 6.44
CA PRO A 318 22.44 10.32 7.54
C PRO A 318 21.16 11.04 7.10
N VAL A 319 20.21 11.15 8.01
CA VAL A 319 18.95 11.86 7.81
C VAL A 319 18.80 13.02 8.81
N ILE A 320 18.02 14.01 8.42
CA ILE A 320 17.51 15.05 9.31
C ILE A 320 16.00 14.97 9.26
N TYR A 321 15.36 14.86 10.41
CA TYR A 321 13.92 14.68 10.49
C TYR A 321 13.27 15.83 11.25
N THR A 322 12.01 16.12 10.93
CA THR A 322 11.22 17.09 11.66
C THR A 322 10.07 16.37 12.38
N ASN A 323 9.91 16.63 13.68
CA ASN A 323 8.71 16.26 14.40
C ASN A 323 7.66 17.36 14.19
N THR A 324 6.71 17.09 13.32
CA THR A 324 5.70 18.08 12.92
C THR A 324 4.39 17.99 13.71
N GLY A 325 4.33 17.18 14.75
CA GLY A 325 3.12 16.98 15.55
C GLY A 325 2.02 16.28 14.74
N PHE A 326 2.16 14.99 14.54
CA PHE A 326 1.25 14.18 13.75
C PHE A 326 -0.10 14.00 14.46
N ASP A 327 -1.21 14.17 13.72
CA ASP A 327 -2.56 13.90 14.23
C ASP A 327 -2.95 12.45 13.98
N TRP A 328 -3.05 11.68 15.06
CA TRP A 328 -3.36 10.25 15.02
C TRP A 328 -4.83 9.91 14.78
N ALA A 329 -5.74 10.88 14.82
CA ALA A 329 -7.18 10.64 14.83
C ALA A 329 -7.71 9.86 13.63
N GLU A 330 -7.01 9.91 12.48
CA GLU A 330 -7.40 9.20 11.26
C GLU A 330 -6.67 7.86 11.05
N TYR A 331 -5.76 7.48 11.97
CA TYR A 331 -4.84 6.35 11.80
C TYR A 331 -5.07 5.26 12.83
N ASP A 332 -4.67 4.04 12.51
CA ASP A 332 -4.78 2.90 13.42
C ASP A 332 -3.98 3.10 14.72
N GLN A 333 -2.95 3.93 14.70
CA GLN A 333 -2.18 4.34 15.89
C GLN A 333 -3.02 4.98 16.98
N TRP A 334 -4.15 5.58 16.65
CA TRP A 334 -5.06 6.15 17.65
C TRP A 334 -5.54 5.15 18.70
N TRP A 335 -5.51 3.86 18.38
CA TRP A 335 -5.89 2.77 19.27
C TRP A 335 -4.77 2.34 20.23
N LEU A 336 -3.52 2.73 19.96
CA LEU A 336 -2.35 2.30 20.71
C LEU A 336 -1.75 3.46 21.50
N GLU A 337 -1.34 3.18 22.74
CA GLU A 337 -0.65 4.14 23.60
C GLU A 337 0.88 4.10 23.41
N ASP A 338 1.38 3.08 22.72
CA ASP A 338 2.82 2.88 22.53
C ASP A 338 3.40 3.93 21.56
N GLU A 339 4.63 4.32 21.84
CA GLU A 339 5.41 5.13 20.92
C GLU A 339 5.71 4.32 19.65
N LEU A 340 5.50 4.94 18.49
CA LEU A 340 5.79 4.34 17.20
C LEU A 340 7.28 4.06 17.02
N TRP A 341 7.63 2.89 16.50
CA TRP A 341 9.00 2.53 16.13
C TRP A 341 9.63 3.58 15.21
N THR A 342 8.87 4.10 14.25
CA THR A 342 9.28 5.19 13.34
C THR A 342 9.87 6.37 14.12
N PHE A 343 9.13 6.90 15.10
CA PHE A 343 9.58 8.09 15.84
C PHE A 343 10.62 7.77 16.91
N LYS A 344 10.58 6.59 17.49
CA LYS A 344 11.59 6.10 18.42
C LYS A 344 12.95 5.90 17.75
N THR A 345 12.96 5.46 16.49
CA THR A 345 14.18 5.13 15.75
C THR A 345 14.82 6.34 15.09
N LEU A 346 14.05 7.31 14.62
CA LEU A 346 14.56 8.49 13.91
C LEU A 346 15.69 9.24 14.66
N PRO A 347 15.61 9.49 15.99
CA PRO A 347 16.71 10.14 16.72
C PRO A 347 18.04 9.37 16.69
N SER A 348 17.98 8.06 16.46
CA SER A 348 19.17 7.24 16.32
C SER A 348 19.80 7.29 14.92
N LEU A 349 19.02 7.66 13.91
CA LEU A 349 19.43 7.69 12.50
C LEU A 349 19.93 9.06 12.05
N GLY A 350 19.57 10.11 12.77
CA GLY A 350 19.93 11.47 12.40
C GLY A 350 19.52 12.53 13.41
N ALA A 351 19.66 13.81 13.02
CA ALA A 351 19.34 14.95 13.87
C ALA A 351 17.89 15.41 13.70
N GLU A 352 17.29 15.89 14.79
CA GLU A 352 16.01 16.58 14.73
C GLU A 352 16.19 18.03 14.29
N LEU A 353 15.36 18.48 13.34
CA LEU A 353 15.24 19.86 12.94
C LEU A 353 13.93 20.42 13.50
N THR A 354 14.05 21.35 14.47
CA THR A 354 12.91 22.08 15.02
C THR A 354 12.80 23.47 14.39
N GLU A 355 11.66 24.14 14.58
CA GLU A 355 11.47 25.49 14.06
C GLU A 355 12.47 26.49 14.64
N GLU A 356 12.85 26.33 15.91
CA GLU A 356 13.82 27.15 16.60
C GLU A 356 15.26 26.95 16.08
N SER A 357 15.55 25.79 15.52
CA SER A 357 16.87 25.41 15.01
C SER A 357 17.07 25.68 13.51
N PHE A 358 16.08 26.21 12.78
CA PHE A 358 16.21 26.50 11.35
C PHE A 358 17.37 27.40 10.97
N GLU A 359 17.69 28.42 11.80
CA GLU A 359 18.84 29.29 11.58
C GLU A 359 20.19 28.57 11.75
N GLN A 360 20.19 27.38 12.37
CA GLN A 360 21.35 26.52 12.58
C GLN A 360 21.45 25.37 11.58
N LEU A 361 20.61 25.37 10.54
CA LEU A 361 20.44 24.25 9.61
C LEU A 361 21.79 23.83 8.98
N ALA A 362 22.64 24.75 8.60
CA ALA A 362 23.98 24.45 8.07
C ALA A 362 24.83 23.62 9.06
N SER A 363 24.84 24.04 10.33
CA SER A 363 25.60 23.34 11.39
C SER A 363 25.01 21.94 11.67
N ILE A 364 23.68 21.80 11.63
CA ILE A 364 23.00 20.51 11.82
C ILE A 364 23.34 19.56 10.66
N ILE A 365 23.39 20.05 9.43
CA ILE A 365 23.79 19.27 8.26
C ILE A 365 25.24 18.79 8.40
N ASP A 366 26.15 19.68 8.77
CA ASP A 366 27.57 19.37 8.97
C ASP A 366 27.76 18.33 10.08
N GLU A 367 27.06 18.47 11.20
CA GLU A 367 27.07 17.47 12.27
C GLU A 367 26.59 16.12 11.79
N CYS A 368 25.45 16.05 11.12
CA CYS A 368 24.89 14.80 10.59
C CYS A 368 25.82 14.10 9.61
N LEU A 369 26.51 14.85 8.76
CA LEU A 369 27.45 14.31 7.78
C LEU A 369 28.72 13.74 8.43
N ASN A 370 29.14 14.26 9.59
CA ASN A 370 30.44 13.97 10.20
C ASN A 370 30.35 13.12 11.48
N ASP A 371 29.19 12.98 12.13
CA ASP A 371 29.05 12.22 13.37
C ASP A 371 28.93 10.72 13.10
N PRO A 372 29.93 9.89 13.51
CA PRO A 372 29.92 8.46 13.26
C PRO A 372 28.85 7.68 14.05
N LYS A 373 28.22 8.29 15.08
CA LYS A 373 27.20 7.62 15.91
C LYS A 373 26.03 7.12 15.09
N TYR A 374 25.61 7.88 14.07
CA TYR A 374 24.48 7.52 13.24
C TYR A 374 24.75 6.28 12.36
N ALA A 375 26.01 6.06 11.93
CA ALA A 375 26.37 4.90 11.12
C ALA A 375 26.15 3.58 11.86
N GLN A 376 26.55 3.51 13.14
CA GLN A 376 26.36 2.31 13.96
C GLN A 376 24.88 2.02 14.23
N ASN A 377 24.10 3.06 14.49
CA ASN A 377 22.67 2.94 14.78
C ASN A 377 21.85 2.48 13.56
N ARG A 378 22.29 2.84 12.34
CA ARG A 378 21.65 2.35 11.11
C ARG A 378 21.69 0.83 11.00
N GLN A 379 22.78 0.19 11.46
CA GLN A 379 22.84 -1.27 11.48
C GLN A 379 21.81 -1.87 12.45
N THR A 380 21.66 -1.31 13.65
CA THR A 380 20.64 -1.73 14.61
C THR A 380 19.22 -1.61 14.01
N ALA A 381 18.92 -0.49 13.37
CA ALA A 381 17.62 -0.29 12.72
C ALA A 381 17.38 -1.29 11.55
N ARG A 382 18.42 -1.65 10.79
CA ARG A 382 18.33 -2.71 9.77
C ARG A 382 17.94 -4.04 10.40
N ASP A 383 18.63 -4.43 11.48
CA ASP A 383 18.38 -5.70 12.17
C ASP A 383 16.96 -5.78 12.73
N GLU A 384 16.38 -4.67 13.16
CA GLU A 384 15.02 -4.59 13.69
C GLU A 384 13.93 -4.66 12.60
N THR A 385 14.16 -4.04 11.44
CA THR A 385 13.10 -3.84 10.44
C THR A 385 13.29 -4.56 9.13
N TRP A 386 14.46 -5.13 8.84
CA TRP A 386 14.76 -5.70 7.53
C TRP A 386 15.03 -7.20 7.62
N ALA A 387 13.98 -7.94 8.00
CA ALA A 387 14.04 -9.40 8.04
C ALA A 387 14.37 -9.98 6.64
N ASN A 388 14.99 -11.14 6.60
CA ASN A 388 15.36 -11.85 5.36
C ASN A 388 16.14 -10.97 4.37
N TYR A 389 17.04 -10.12 4.85
CA TYR A 389 17.86 -9.22 4.04
C TYR A 389 18.41 -9.90 2.78
N GLY A 390 18.13 -9.34 1.61
CA GLY A 390 18.52 -9.87 0.31
C GLY A 390 17.66 -11.05 -0.19
N HIS A 391 16.71 -11.56 0.60
CA HIS A 391 15.87 -12.72 0.31
C HIS A 391 14.37 -12.49 0.52
N GLY A 392 13.95 -11.24 0.65
CA GLY A 392 12.55 -10.89 0.90
C GLY A 392 11.60 -11.35 -0.22
N ALA A 393 12.02 -11.20 -1.48
CA ALA A 393 11.22 -11.65 -2.62
C ALA A 393 11.03 -13.17 -2.63
N GLU A 394 12.06 -13.94 -2.30
CA GLU A 394 12.02 -15.40 -2.17
C GLU A 394 11.07 -15.81 -1.06
N ALA A 395 11.15 -15.16 0.11
CA ALA A 395 10.28 -15.43 1.26
C ALA A 395 8.80 -15.16 0.94
N VAL A 396 8.50 -14.06 0.23
CA VAL A 396 7.14 -13.75 -0.22
C VAL A 396 6.65 -14.78 -1.22
N ALA A 397 7.47 -15.15 -2.23
CA ALA A 397 7.09 -16.13 -3.24
C ALA A 397 6.84 -17.51 -2.63
N ASP A 398 7.69 -17.96 -1.69
CA ASP A 398 7.50 -19.21 -0.94
C ASP A 398 6.15 -19.22 -0.22
N TYR A 399 5.85 -18.14 0.51
CA TYR A 399 4.61 -18.01 1.24
C TYR A 399 3.38 -18.07 0.30
N LEU A 400 3.39 -17.29 -0.79
CA LEU A 400 2.26 -17.21 -1.71
C LEU A 400 2.00 -18.55 -2.43
N ILE A 401 3.06 -19.20 -2.92
CA ILE A 401 2.96 -20.50 -3.60
C ILE A 401 2.39 -21.57 -2.64
N ASN A 402 2.99 -21.68 -1.45
CA ASN A 402 2.54 -22.64 -0.44
C ASN A 402 1.07 -22.40 -0.05
N LYS A 403 0.66 -21.14 0.11
CA LYS A 403 -0.73 -20.81 0.43
C LYS A 403 -1.70 -21.17 -0.70
N CYS A 404 -1.34 -20.92 -1.96
CA CYS A 404 -2.13 -21.32 -3.11
C CYS A 404 -2.30 -22.83 -3.19
N GLU A 405 -1.25 -23.61 -2.93
CA GLU A 405 -1.28 -25.07 -2.93
C GLU A 405 -2.13 -25.62 -1.77
N GLU A 406 -1.99 -25.07 -0.57
CA GLU A 406 -2.80 -25.43 0.60
C GLU A 406 -4.30 -25.27 0.30
N LEU A 407 -4.70 -24.12 -0.24
CA LEU A 407 -6.10 -23.82 -0.55
C LEU A 407 -6.64 -24.70 -1.67
N LYS A 408 -5.85 -24.99 -2.70
CA LYS A 408 -6.20 -25.91 -3.78
C LYS A 408 -6.48 -27.33 -3.25
N ASN A 409 -5.64 -27.81 -2.33
CA ASN A 409 -5.77 -29.13 -1.74
C ASN A 409 -7.01 -29.22 -0.81
N LYS A 410 -7.30 -28.18 -0.01
CA LYS A 410 -8.53 -28.10 0.80
C LYS A 410 -9.78 -28.11 -0.06
N GLY A 411 -9.79 -27.38 -1.19
CA GLY A 411 -10.91 -27.36 -2.13
C GLY A 411 -11.15 -28.69 -2.83
N SER A 412 -10.11 -29.49 -3.04
CA SER A 412 -10.20 -30.82 -3.65
C SER A 412 -10.77 -31.86 -2.68
N ASN A 413 -10.44 -31.77 -1.38
CA ASN A 413 -10.92 -32.68 -0.35
C ASN A 413 -12.39 -32.43 0.07
N ASN A 414 -12.91 -31.23 -0.16
CA ASN A 414 -14.30 -30.86 0.14
C ASN A 414 -15.30 -31.18 -1.01
N LYS A 415 -14.83 -31.69 -2.14
CA LYS A 415 -15.75 -32.24 -3.16
C LYS A 415 -16.23 -33.59 -2.65
N GLU A 416 -17.45 -33.65 -2.09
CA GLU A 416 -18.15 -34.88 -1.68
C GLU A 416 -17.97 -36.00 -2.69
N PRO A 417 -17.83 -37.28 -2.24
CA PRO A 417 -17.79 -38.42 -3.12
C PRO A 417 -19.11 -38.48 -3.94
N ASP A 418 -18.93 -38.62 -5.21
CA ASP A 418 -19.86 -38.53 -6.30
C ASP A 418 -21.25 -39.15 -5.96
N LYS A 419 -22.32 -38.37 -6.14
CA LYS A 419 -23.73 -38.84 -6.09
C LYS A 419 -24.02 -40.06 -6.96
N LYS A 420 -23.05 -40.57 -7.71
CA LYS A 420 -23.15 -41.81 -8.50
C LYS A 420 -23.12 -43.06 -7.63
N GLU A 421 -22.39 -43.10 -6.52
CA GLU A 421 -22.39 -44.28 -5.63
C GLU A 421 -23.68 -44.42 -4.82
N ALA A 422 -24.30 -43.29 -4.40
CA ALA A 422 -25.57 -43.31 -3.69
C ALA A 422 -26.75 -43.77 -4.60
N LYS A 423 -26.70 -43.49 -5.92
CA LYS A 423 -27.70 -44.01 -6.88
C LYS A 423 -27.51 -45.49 -7.14
N ASN A 424 -26.29 -46.00 -7.19
CA ASN A 424 -26.04 -47.43 -7.40
C ASN A 424 -26.41 -48.28 -6.19
N LYS A 425 -26.26 -47.77 -4.95
CA LYS A 425 -26.74 -48.47 -3.75
C LYS A 425 -28.27 -48.55 -3.70
N LYS A 426 -28.98 -47.43 -3.97
CA LYS A 426 -30.47 -47.44 -4.03
C LYS A 426 -31.05 -48.32 -5.14
N THR A 427 -30.33 -48.54 -6.22
CA THR A 427 -30.78 -49.40 -7.32
C THR A 427 -30.55 -50.89 -7.02
N LYS A 428 -29.49 -51.24 -6.24
CA LYS A 428 -29.25 -52.61 -5.77
C LYS A 428 -30.26 -53.02 -4.69
N ASP A 429 -30.57 -52.14 -3.73
CA ASP A 429 -31.56 -52.43 -2.69
C ASP A 429 -32.98 -52.57 -3.22
N LYS A 430 -33.36 -51.81 -4.26
CA LYS A 430 -34.67 -52.00 -4.93
C LYS A 430 -34.75 -53.30 -5.73
N LYS A 431 -33.63 -53.81 -6.27
CA LYS A 431 -33.61 -55.10 -6.99
C LYS A 431 -33.61 -56.29 -6.02
N SER A 432 -33.05 -56.16 -4.81
CA SER A 432 -33.08 -57.23 -3.81
C SER A 432 -34.49 -57.39 -3.20
N LYS A 433 -35.15 -56.29 -2.81
CA LYS A 433 -36.51 -56.31 -2.28
C LYS A 433 -37.57 -56.85 -3.29
N ARG A 434 -37.40 -56.64 -4.58
CA ARG A 434 -38.30 -57.19 -5.62
C ARG A 434 -38.08 -58.65 -5.88
N LYS A 435 -36.99 -59.30 -5.41
CA LYS A 435 -36.78 -60.77 -5.51
C LYS A 435 -37.32 -61.52 -4.29
N GLU A 436 -37.47 -60.83 -3.14
CA GLU A 436 -38.11 -61.48 -1.97
C GLU A 436 -39.63 -61.45 -1.97
N GLU A 437 -40.25 -60.51 -2.70
CA GLU A 437 -41.73 -60.49 -2.88
C GLU A 437 -42.26 -61.45 -3.99
N LYS A 438 -41.36 -62.21 -4.63
CA LYS A 438 -41.74 -63.16 -5.68
C LYS A 438 -41.38 -64.63 -5.32
N LYS A 439 -41.17 -64.94 -4.08
CA LYS A 439 -41.09 -66.25 -3.50
C LYS A 439 -42.20 -66.39 -2.45
#